data_c207756ab464c122a0254d5d3f1527bd
#
_entry.id   c207756ab464c122a0254d5d3f1527bd
#
_cell.length_a   1.000
_cell.length_b   1.000
_cell.length_c   1.000
_cell.angle_alpha   90.00
_cell.angle_beta   90.00
_cell.angle_gamma   90.00
#
_symmetry.space_group_name_H-M   'P 1'
#
loop_
_entity.id
_entity.type
_entity.pdbx_description
1 polymer ?
#
loop_
_entity_poly.entity_id
_entity_poly.type
_entity_poly.pdbx_seq_one_letter_code
_entity_poly.pdbx_strand_id
1 'polypeptide(L)'
;MPIHVLLVGDTAEHPRAASEIATRCRQHGVNVYLWLPERPHTGQWRAEWQALAQEFPPADSLPESVVDFIIDPCLSPTAQRAEFVRQLHTQYPTAGWLRSGLTETATACANALDFPDVVAFNGMPGLFRLLESLEIAPALTASAEAQQRAMDFFATLQFRPERVEDRIGLVIPRILAMLINEGAFAVLERLAEPQDIDTAMRLATNYPRGVLEWADEIGLDTIVAILDALYAEYHQERYRACVLLRQYVRAHRLGRHTGRGFYAYG
;
A
#
# COMPACT_ATOMS: atom_id res chain seq x y z
N MET A 1 21.23 14.07 11.37
CA MET A 1 21.27 12.73 12.00
C MET A 1 20.63 11.76 11.01
N PRO A 2 20.99 10.48 11.02
CA PRO A 2 20.29 9.50 10.18
C PRO A 2 18.84 9.36 10.63
N ILE A 3 17.91 9.24 9.67
CA ILE A 3 16.49 9.00 9.94
C ILE A 3 16.30 7.49 10.18
N HIS A 4 15.55 7.13 11.20
CA HIS A 4 15.23 5.75 11.55
C HIS A 4 13.74 5.47 11.35
N VAL A 5 13.43 4.48 10.55
CA VAL A 5 12.07 4.08 10.21
C VAL A 5 11.79 2.67 10.72
N LEU A 6 10.66 2.52 11.39
CA LEU A 6 10.09 1.23 11.73
C LEU A 6 9.01 0.86 10.70
N LEU A 7 9.25 -0.16 9.91
CA LEU A 7 8.33 -0.64 8.89
C LEU A 7 7.49 -1.78 9.45
N VAL A 8 6.19 -1.59 9.48
CA VAL A 8 5.22 -2.57 9.98
C VAL A 8 4.88 -3.58 8.90
N GLY A 9 4.90 -4.86 9.26
CA GLY A 9 4.50 -5.96 8.38
C GLY A 9 3.29 -6.75 8.87
N ASP A 10 2.69 -7.49 7.96
CA ASP A 10 1.66 -8.49 8.26
C ASP A 10 1.87 -9.72 7.38
N THR A 11 2.15 -10.87 7.99
CA THR A 11 2.41 -12.12 7.25
C THR A 11 1.20 -12.67 6.49
N ALA A 12 0.01 -12.13 6.72
CA ALA A 12 -1.18 -12.42 5.93
C ALA A 12 -1.18 -11.69 4.57
N GLU A 13 -0.35 -10.65 4.42
CA GLU A 13 -0.24 -9.83 3.21
C GLU A 13 1.13 -10.00 2.55
N HIS A 14 1.18 -9.87 1.22
CA HIS A 14 2.44 -9.96 0.49
C HIS A 14 3.34 -8.75 0.82
N PRO A 15 4.66 -8.95 1.13
CA PRO A 15 5.56 -7.87 1.58
C PRO A 15 5.96 -6.85 0.51
N ARG A 16 5.36 -6.87 -0.67
CA ARG A 16 5.80 -6.09 -1.82
C ARG A 16 5.82 -4.59 -1.56
N ALA A 17 4.73 -4.03 -1.01
CA ALA A 17 4.68 -2.61 -0.66
C ALA A 17 5.79 -2.27 0.36
N ALA A 18 5.94 -3.09 1.39
CA ALA A 18 6.98 -2.95 2.40
C ALA A 18 8.39 -3.01 1.79
N SER A 19 8.64 -3.97 0.89
CA SER A 19 9.92 -4.12 0.20
C SER A 19 10.27 -2.90 -0.67
N GLU A 20 9.32 -2.37 -1.43
CA GLU A 20 9.54 -1.19 -2.26
C GLU A 20 9.83 0.06 -1.42
N ILE A 21 9.09 0.25 -0.31
CA ILE A 21 9.29 1.34 0.64
C ILE A 21 10.66 1.22 1.31
N ALA A 22 10.99 0.04 1.85
CA ALA A 22 12.27 -0.21 2.52
C ALA A 22 13.46 0.02 1.58
N THR A 23 13.34 -0.46 0.34
CA THR A 23 14.38 -0.27 -0.69
C THR A 23 14.57 1.21 -1.00
N ARG A 24 13.48 1.96 -1.19
CA ARG A 24 13.55 3.42 -1.44
C ARG A 24 14.17 4.15 -0.26
N CYS A 25 13.79 3.85 0.96
CA CYS A 25 14.37 4.41 2.18
C CYS A 25 15.88 4.17 2.22
N ARG A 26 16.34 2.93 2.04
CA ARG A 26 17.76 2.55 2.04
C ARG A 26 18.55 3.28 0.96
N GLN A 27 18.01 3.43 -0.25
CA GLN A 27 18.64 4.15 -1.35
C GLN A 27 18.91 5.64 -1.03
N HIS A 28 18.12 6.22 -0.12
CA HIS A 28 18.24 7.60 0.30
C HIS A 28 18.82 7.78 1.71
N GLY A 29 19.54 6.76 2.23
CA GLY A 29 20.27 6.85 3.49
C GLY A 29 19.39 6.81 4.74
N VAL A 30 18.14 6.34 4.62
CA VAL A 30 17.23 6.12 5.74
C VAL A 30 17.44 4.70 6.29
N ASN A 31 17.61 4.56 7.59
CA ASN A 31 17.73 3.28 8.26
C ASN A 31 16.33 2.67 8.46
N VAL A 32 16.14 1.46 7.96
CA VAL A 32 14.87 0.75 8.06
C VAL A 32 15.01 -0.47 8.95
N TYR A 33 14.07 -0.62 9.86
CA TYR A 33 13.91 -1.77 10.73
C TYR A 33 12.56 -2.40 10.50
N LEU A 34 12.51 -3.73 10.47
CA LEU A 34 11.29 -4.45 10.19
C LEU A 34 10.64 -4.92 11.48
N TRP A 35 9.38 -4.58 11.67
CA TRP A 35 8.57 -5.09 12.76
C TRP A 35 7.46 -6.01 12.23
N LEU A 36 7.52 -7.26 12.66
CA LEU A 36 6.52 -8.28 12.32
C LEU A 36 5.84 -8.74 13.61
N PRO A 37 4.53 -8.52 13.76
CA PRO A 37 3.82 -9.03 14.92
C PRO A 37 3.88 -10.57 14.94
N GLU A 38 4.14 -11.14 16.11
CA GLU A 38 4.02 -12.58 16.32
C GLU A 38 2.54 -12.98 16.21
N ARG A 39 2.13 -13.39 15.01
CA ARG A 39 0.85 -14.08 14.83
C ARG A 39 1.06 -15.59 14.81
N PRO A 40 0.19 -16.37 15.47
CA PRO A 40 0.31 -17.82 15.40
C PRO A 40 0.16 -18.31 13.96
N HIS A 41 1.22 -18.78 13.40
CA HIS A 41 1.43 -19.83 12.38
C HIS A 41 0.76 -19.81 11.00
N THR A 42 -0.01 -18.79 10.56
CA THR A 42 -0.83 -18.92 9.35
C THR A 42 -0.65 -17.84 8.29
N GLY A 43 0.45 -17.10 8.31
CA GLY A 43 0.72 -16.12 7.26
C GLY A 43 1.08 -16.79 5.93
N GLN A 44 0.22 -16.65 4.92
CA GLN A 44 0.42 -17.17 3.56
C GLN A 44 1.75 -16.74 2.95
N TRP A 45 2.27 -15.56 3.34
CA TRP A 45 3.47 -14.92 2.80
C TRP A 45 4.64 -14.92 3.78
N ARG A 46 4.67 -15.86 4.70
CA ARG A 46 5.71 -15.92 5.75
C ARG A 46 7.12 -16.07 5.19
N ALA A 47 7.29 -16.85 4.14
CA ALA A 47 8.59 -17.07 3.53
C ALA A 47 9.14 -15.79 2.89
N GLU A 48 8.29 -15.04 2.21
CA GLU A 48 8.62 -13.76 1.58
C GLU A 48 8.96 -12.69 2.62
N TRP A 49 8.24 -12.65 3.74
CA TRP A 49 8.58 -11.78 4.87
C TRP A 49 9.89 -12.18 5.55
N GLN A 50 10.17 -13.48 5.66
CA GLN A 50 11.45 -13.96 6.19
C GLN A 50 12.62 -13.59 5.27
N ALA A 51 12.43 -13.64 3.95
CA ALA A 51 13.43 -13.18 2.99
C ALA A 51 13.69 -11.67 3.14
N LEU A 52 12.64 -10.86 3.26
CA LEU A 52 12.78 -9.42 3.51
C LEU A 52 13.50 -9.13 4.84
N ALA A 53 13.23 -9.89 5.88
CA ALA A 53 13.86 -9.75 7.19
C ALA A 53 15.37 -10.11 7.19
N GLN A 54 15.85 -10.84 6.17
CA GLN A 54 17.29 -11.05 5.99
C GLN A 54 18.00 -9.81 5.43
N GLU A 55 17.26 -8.93 4.72
CA GLU A 55 17.80 -7.71 4.13
C GLU A 55 17.73 -6.51 5.07
N PHE A 56 16.78 -6.50 6.00
CA PHE A 56 16.51 -5.41 6.92
C PHE A 56 16.52 -5.91 8.36
N PRO A 57 17.22 -5.20 9.28
CA PRO A 57 17.34 -5.65 10.66
C PRO A 57 15.96 -5.66 11.35
N PRO A 58 15.75 -6.61 12.29
CA PRO A 58 14.50 -6.66 13.06
C PRO A 58 14.38 -5.46 14.00
N ALA A 59 13.14 -5.16 14.40
CA ALA A 59 12.84 -4.05 15.31
C ALA A 59 13.60 -4.14 16.65
N ASP A 60 13.85 -5.36 17.16
CA ASP A 60 14.59 -5.58 18.41
C ASP A 60 16.05 -5.10 18.37
N SER A 61 16.58 -4.84 17.17
CA SER A 61 17.92 -4.26 17.00
C SER A 61 17.95 -2.74 16.98
N LEU A 62 16.75 -2.07 17.12
CA LEU A 62 16.68 -0.62 17.26
C LEU A 62 17.32 -0.15 18.57
N PRO A 63 18.11 0.93 18.53
CA PRO A 63 18.46 1.65 19.75
C PRO A 63 17.19 2.15 20.43
N GLU A 64 17.04 1.94 21.73
CA GLU A 64 15.82 2.16 22.54
C GLU A 64 15.17 3.56 22.44
N SER A 65 15.75 4.52 21.71
CA SER A 65 15.34 5.91 21.77
C SER A 65 15.05 6.63 20.45
N VAL A 66 15.18 6.00 19.28
CA VAL A 66 15.19 6.78 18.03
C VAL A 66 14.41 6.11 16.89
N VAL A 67 13.09 6.17 16.93
CA VAL A 67 12.25 5.97 15.74
C VAL A 67 11.67 7.33 15.34
N ASP A 68 12.02 7.79 14.14
CA ASP A 68 11.50 9.04 13.59
C ASP A 68 10.11 8.83 12.97
N PHE A 69 9.92 7.69 12.29
CA PHE A 69 8.67 7.35 11.66
C PHE A 69 8.33 5.86 11.78
N ILE A 70 7.05 5.58 11.99
CA ILE A 70 6.46 4.26 11.83
C ILE A 70 5.70 4.28 10.49
N ILE A 71 6.06 3.36 9.59
CA ILE A 71 5.40 3.23 8.29
C ILE A 71 4.60 1.93 8.26
N ASP A 72 3.30 2.05 8.07
CA ASP A 72 2.36 0.94 7.98
C ASP A 72 1.78 0.82 6.56
N PRO A 73 2.33 -0.04 5.71
CA PRO A 73 1.88 -0.25 4.34
C PRO A 73 0.73 -1.25 4.21
N CYS A 74 0.28 -1.87 5.31
CA CYS A 74 -0.69 -2.97 5.26
C CYS A 74 -2.05 -2.54 4.71
N LEU A 75 -2.76 -3.46 4.07
CA LEU A 75 -4.10 -3.24 3.52
C LEU A 75 -5.20 -3.48 4.56
N SER A 76 -4.95 -4.36 5.53
CA SER A 76 -5.90 -4.67 6.61
C SER A 76 -6.18 -3.44 7.48
N PRO A 77 -7.45 -3.18 7.87
CA PRO A 77 -7.80 -2.03 8.69
C PRO A 77 -7.03 -2.00 10.02
N THR A 78 -6.61 -0.81 10.45
CA THR A 78 -5.88 -0.61 11.72
C THR A 78 -6.66 -1.11 12.92
N ALA A 79 -7.99 -0.96 12.93
CA ALA A 79 -8.84 -1.46 14.01
C ALA A 79 -8.74 -2.98 14.22
N GLN A 80 -8.49 -3.76 13.17
CA GLN A 80 -8.29 -5.22 13.27
C GLN A 80 -6.92 -5.60 13.84
N ARG A 81 -5.98 -4.67 13.85
CA ARG A 81 -4.60 -4.82 14.31
C ARG A 81 -4.28 -3.90 15.49
N ALA A 82 -5.31 -3.21 16.05
CA ALA A 82 -5.14 -2.13 17.01
C ALA A 82 -4.33 -2.55 18.26
N GLU A 83 -4.47 -3.78 18.72
CA GLU A 83 -3.71 -4.29 19.85
C GLU A 83 -2.19 -4.22 19.61
N PHE A 84 -1.74 -4.66 18.43
CA PHE A 84 -0.32 -4.64 18.08
C PHE A 84 0.17 -3.22 17.75
N VAL A 85 -0.63 -2.46 17.02
CA VAL A 85 -0.23 -1.14 16.49
C VAL A 85 -0.14 -0.10 17.61
N ARG A 86 -1.05 -0.17 18.62
CA ARG A 86 -0.99 0.70 19.81
C ARG A 86 0.24 0.45 20.66
N GLN A 87 0.75 -0.78 20.72
CA GLN A 87 1.99 -1.08 21.42
C GLN A 87 3.16 -0.29 20.84
N LEU A 88 3.24 -0.21 19.49
CA LEU A 88 4.28 0.57 18.81
C LEU A 88 4.18 2.05 19.13
N HIS A 89 2.96 2.62 19.14
CA HIS A 89 2.78 4.02 19.50
C HIS A 89 3.15 4.28 20.96
N THR A 90 2.81 3.37 21.87
CA THR A 90 3.20 3.48 23.29
C THR A 90 4.73 3.43 23.46
N GLN A 91 5.40 2.57 22.69
CA GLN A 91 6.85 2.43 22.73
C GLN A 91 7.59 3.61 22.08
N TYR A 92 7.01 4.19 21.01
CA TYR A 92 7.61 5.27 20.24
C TYR A 92 6.65 6.48 20.11
N PRO A 93 6.34 7.17 21.21
CA PRO A 93 5.28 8.19 21.25
C PRO A 93 5.57 9.46 20.43
N THR A 94 6.84 9.69 20.06
CA THR A 94 7.27 10.85 19.25
C THR A 94 7.43 10.52 17.77
N ALA A 95 7.29 9.25 17.38
CA ALA A 95 7.40 8.83 15.99
C ALA A 95 6.22 9.35 15.17
N GLY A 96 6.49 9.89 13.97
CA GLY A 96 5.45 10.20 13.01
C GLY A 96 4.80 8.92 12.49
N TRP A 97 3.47 8.90 12.37
CA TRP A 97 2.75 7.72 11.88
C TRP A 97 2.34 7.90 10.41
N LEU A 98 2.88 7.04 9.54
CA LEU A 98 2.61 7.04 8.10
C LEU A 98 1.84 5.76 7.72
N ARG A 99 0.62 5.91 7.22
CA ARG A 99 -0.28 4.81 6.86
C ARG A 99 -0.50 4.74 5.36
N SER A 100 -0.53 3.54 4.77
CA SER A 100 -1.02 3.39 3.39
C SER A 100 -2.50 3.76 3.28
N GLY A 101 -2.82 4.76 2.44
CA GLY A 101 -4.19 5.27 2.24
C GLY A 101 -5.02 4.46 1.23
N LEU A 102 -4.62 3.23 0.91
CA LEU A 102 -5.27 2.42 -0.13
C LEU A 102 -6.65 1.92 0.29
N THR A 103 -6.78 1.48 1.53
CA THR A 103 -7.99 0.80 2.04
C THR A 103 -8.59 1.44 3.28
N GLU A 104 -7.90 2.41 3.86
CA GLU A 104 -8.31 3.09 5.09
C GLU A 104 -7.89 4.56 5.03
N THR A 105 -8.70 5.46 5.61
CA THR A 105 -8.33 6.87 5.74
C THR A 105 -7.36 7.07 6.90
N ALA A 106 -6.53 8.13 6.84
CA ALA A 106 -5.69 8.53 7.96
C ALA A 106 -6.52 8.83 9.23
N THR A 107 -7.70 9.43 9.05
CA THR A 107 -8.62 9.74 10.15
C THR A 107 -9.16 8.48 10.84
N ALA A 108 -9.51 7.44 10.07
CA ALA A 108 -9.96 6.17 10.65
C ALA A 108 -8.82 5.47 11.42
N CYS A 109 -7.60 5.50 10.87
CA CYS A 109 -6.41 4.99 11.54
C CYS A 109 -6.13 5.78 12.83
N ALA A 110 -6.17 7.11 12.79
CA ALA A 110 -5.97 7.99 13.94
C ALA A 110 -6.95 7.65 15.09
N ASN A 111 -8.22 7.46 14.75
CA ASN A 111 -9.24 7.05 15.72
C ASN A 111 -8.99 5.66 16.30
N ALA A 112 -8.56 4.69 15.48
CA ALA A 112 -8.26 3.33 15.94
C ALA A 112 -7.04 3.28 16.87
N LEU A 113 -6.07 4.18 16.68
CA LEU A 113 -4.86 4.29 17.48
C LEU A 113 -5.03 5.15 18.74
N ASP A 114 -6.08 5.99 18.81
CA ASP A 114 -6.22 7.09 19.77
C ASP A 114 -5.03 8.07 19.68
N PHE A 115 -4.61 8.35 18.44
CA PHE A 115 -3.48 9.22 18.13
C PHE A 115 -3.79 10.12 16.93
N PRO A 116 -3.80 11.47 17.10
CA PRO A 116 -4.32 12.38 16.08
C PRO A 116 -3.41 12.56 14.87
N ASP A 117 -2.09 12.42 15.03
CA ASP A 117 -1.09 12.84 14.05
C ASP A 117 -0.72 11.71 13.07
N VAL A 118 -1.74 11.18 12.37
CA VAL A 118 -1.57 10.18 11.31
C VAL A 118 -1.60 10.85 9.95
N VAL A 119 -0.70 10.44 9.06
CA VAL A 119 -0.67 10.88 7.66
C VAL A 119 -0.72 9.67 6.74
N ALA A 120 -1.73 9.62 5.86
CA ALA A 120 -1.78 8.59 4.82
C ALA A 120 -0.91 8.97 3.63
N PHE A 121 -0.46 7.95 2.89
CA PHE A 121 0.31 8.12 1.65
C PHE A 121 -0.07 7.07 0.61
N ASN A 122 0.27 7.31 -0.65
CA ASN A 122 0.10 6.34 -1.72
C ASN A 122 1.18 5.26 -1.64
N GLY A 123 0.88 4.19 -0.93
CA GLY A 123 1.75 3.01 -0.77
C GLY A 123 1.46 1.89 -1.78
N MET A 124 0.91 2.20 -2.97
CA MET A 124 0.52 1.17 -3.95
C MET A 124 1.73 0.40 -4.47
N PRO A 125 1.78 -0.93 -4.26
CA PRO A 125 2.88 -1.76 -4.75
C PRO A 125 2.95 -1.73 -6.28
N GLY A 126 4.16 -1.87 -6.83
CA GLY A 126 4.42 -1.78 -8.26
C GLY A 126 4.46 -0.36 -8.82
N LEU A 127 3.78 0.59 -8.17
CA LEU A 127 3.80 2.00 -8.53
C LEU A 127 4.77 2.82 -7.68
N PHE A 128 4.87 2.55 -6.38
CA PHE A 128 5.62 3.36 -5.43
C PHE A 128 7.05 3.68 -5.91
N ARG A 129 7.73 2.68 -6.49
CA ARG A 129 9.09 2.84 -7.04
C ARG A 129 9.17 3.71 -8.29
N LEU A 130 8.05 3.94 -8.99
CA LEU A 130 7.98 4.68 -10.26
C LEU A 130 7.46 6.10 -10.09
N LEU A 131 6.87 6.43 -8.94
CA LEU A 131 6.30 7.74 -8.70
C LEU A 131 7.42 8.78 -8.53
N GLU A 132 7.24 9.94 -9.16
CA GLU A 132 7.99 11.16 -8.89
C GLU A 132 7.24 12.05 -7.90
N SER A 133 5.90 12.09 -8.04
CA SER A 133 4.99 12.78 -7.12
C SER A 133 4.28 11.75 -6.25
N LEU A 134 4.21 12.02 -4.94
CA LEU A 134 3.58 11.13 -3.96
C LEU A 134 2.41 11.83 -3.27
N GLU A 135 1.24 11.26 -3.40
CA GLU A 135 0.04 11.73 -2.69
C GLU A 135 0.17 11.46 -1.20
N ILE A 136 -0.09 12.48 -0.40
CA ILE A 136 -0.20 12.39 1.06
C ILE A 136 -1.50 13.01 1.53
N ALA A 137 -2.15 12.39 2.50
CA ALA A 137 -3.43 12.80 3.05
C ALA A 137 -3.38 12.78 4.59
N PRO A 138 -3.22 13.94 5.22
CA PRO A 138 -3.25 14.02 6.68
C PRO A 138 -4.65 13.71 7.22
N ALA A 139 -4.72 13.04 8.39
CA ALA A 139 -5.96 12.91 9.14
C ALA A 139 -6.59 14.30 9.42
N LEU A 140 -7.90 14.34 9.57
CA LEU A 140 -8.62 15.60 9.93
C LEU A 140 -8.13 16.19 11.25
N THR A 141 -7.59 15.36 12.12
CA THR A 141 -7.05 15.72 13.43
C THR A 141 -5.56 16.03 13.41
N ALA A 142 -4.85 15.76 12.30
CA ALA A 142 -3.41 15.89 12.25
C ALA A 142 -2.95 17.33 12.34
N SER A 143 -1.95 17.58 13.22
CA SER A 143 -1.32 18.87 13.38
C SER A 143 -0.58 19.33 12.11
N ALA A 144 -0.40 20.64 11.95
CA ALA A 144 0.40 21.18 10.84
C ALA A 144 1.86 20.69 10.90
N GLU A 145 2.39 20.47 12.11
CA GLU A 145 3.73 19.94 12.31
C GLU A 145 3.86 18.51 11.79
N ALA A 146 2.92 17.63 12.14
CA ALA A 146 2.91 16.24 11.64
C ALA A 146 2.80 16.18 10.10
N GLN A 147 1.95 17.03 9.52
CA GLN A 147 1.82 17.17 8.07
C GLN A 147 3.15 17.58 7.43
N GLN A 148 3.81 18.60 7.97
CA GLN A 148 5.08 19.10 7.44
C GLN A 148 6.19 18.06 7.60
N ARG A 149 6.29 17.39 8.75
CA ARG A 149 7.26 16.30 8.98
C ARG A 149 7.10 15.17 7.95
N ALA A 150 5.85 14.78 7.63
CA ALA A 150 5.59 13.76 6.61
C ALA A 150 6.02 14.23 5.20
N MET A 151 5.73 15.49 4.84
CA MET A 151 6.17 16.08 3.57
C MET A 151 7.69 16.09 3.47
N ASP A 152 8.38 16.57 4.50
CA ASP A 152 9.85 16.63 4.54
C ASP A 152 10.48 15.24 4.45
N PHE A 153 9.89 14.26 5.13
CA PHE A 153 10.34 12.87 5.05
C PHE A 153 10.24 12.32 3.62
N PHE A 154 9.10 12.45 2.96
CA PHE A 154 8.95 11.94 1.60
C PHE A 154 9.80 12.75 0.59
N ALA A 155 10.05 14.04 0.83
CA ALA A 155 10.98 14.82 0.04
C ALA A 155 12.43 14.30 0.19
N THR A 156 12.86 13.83 1.36
CA THR A 156 14.16 13.16 1.56
C THR A 156 14.29 11.91 0.68
N LEU A 157 13.19 11.21 0.45
CA LEU A 157 13.14 10.05 -0.44
C LEU A 157 13.05 10.40 -1.93
N GLN A 158 13.27 11.69 -2.26
CA GLN A 158 13.21 12.24 -3.63
C GLN A 158 11.84 12.12 -4.28
N PHE A 159 10.77 12.15 -3.48
CA PHE A 159 9.43 12.41 -3.99
C PHE A 159 9.12 13.91 -3.98
N ARG A 160 8.19 14.32 -4.83
CA ARG A 160 7.46 15.56 -4.70
C ARG A 160 6.14 15.25 -3.99
N PRO A 161 6.03 15.48 -2.66
CA PRO A 161 4.82 15.19 -1.93
C PRO A 161 3.71 16.19 -2.30
N GLU A 162 2.55 15.66 -2.64
CA GLU A 162 1.36 16.43 -3.02
C GLU A 162 0.24 16.16 -2.02
N ARG A 163 -0.24 17.21 -1.37
CA ARG A 163 -1.34 17.08 -0.42
C ARG A 163 -2.66 16.83 -1.15
N VAL A 164 -3.36 15.78 -0.71
CA VAL A 164 -4.73 15.47 -1.16
C VAL A 164 -5.66 15.32 0.04
N GLU A 165 -6.96 15.25 -0.21
CA GLU A 165 -7.96 14.98 0.82
C GLU A 165 -7.86 13.55 1.35
N ASP A 166 -8.12 13.37 2.65
CA ASP A 166 -8.12 12.08 3.32
C ASP A 166 -9.34 11.25 2.88
N ARG A 167 -9.14 10.45 1.84
CA ARG A 167 -10.15 9.57 1.23
C ARG A 167 -9.51 8.22 0.92
N ILE A 168 -10.30 7.15 1.08
CA ILE A 168 -9.89 5.80 0.69
C ILE A 168 -9.41 5.78 -0.77
N GLY A 169 -8.27 5.15 -0.99
CA GLY A 169 -7.67 5.00 -2.31
C GLY A 169 -7.04 6.27 -2.86
N LEU A 170 -7.04 7.39 -2.11
CA LEU A 170 -6.46 8.66 -2.56
C LEU A 170 -6.94 9.05 -3.98
N VAL A 171 -6.09 9.52 -4.88
CA VAL A 171 -6.47 9.87 -6.26
C VAL A 171 -6.03 8.79 -7.25
N ILE A 172 -4.71 8.56 -7.39
CA ILE A 172 -4.17 7.63 -8.40
C ILE A 172 -4.61 6.17 -8.14
N PRO A 173 -4.47 5.61 -6.92
CA PRO A 173 -4.89 4.24 -6.68
C PRO A 173 -6.37 4.00 -6.94
N ARG A 174 -7.22 4.96 -6.55
CA ARG A 174 -8.68 4.90 -6.80
C ARG A 174 -8.99 4.85 -8.29
N ILE A 175 -8.41 5.79 -9.07
CA ILE A 175 -8.69 5.88 -10.51
C ILE A 175 -8.17 4.63 -11.20
N LEU A 176 -6.95 4.18 -10.87
CA LEU A 176 -6.34 3.02 -11.50
C LEU A 176 -7.10 1.73 -11.16
N ALA A 177 -7.55 1.55 -9.92
CA ALA A 177 -8.38 0.41 -9.53
C ALA A 177 -9.70 0.36 -10.32
N MET A 178 -10.32 1.53 -10.58
CA MET A 178 -11.53 1.63 -11.40
C MET A 178 -11.26 1.27 -12.87
N LEU A 179 -10.16 1.75 -13.44
CA LEU A 179 -9.78 1.42 -14.83
C LEU A 179 -9.50 -0.08 -14.99
N ILE A 180 -8.80 -0.67 -14.03
CA ILE A 180 -8.53 -2.10 -13.98
C ILE A 180 -9.84 -2.90 -13.86
N ASN A 181 -10.75 -2.43 -13.02
CA ASN A 181 -12.05 -3.08 -12.82
C ASN A 181 -12.86 -3.10 -14.11
N GLU A 182 -12.88 -2.00 -14.85
CA GLU A 182 -13.55 -1.91 -16.16
C GLU A 182 -12.88 -2.82 -17.19
N GLY A 183 -11.55 -2.85 -17.23
CA GLY A 183 -10.81 -3.81 -18.08
C GLY A 183 -11.15 -5.26 -17.74
N ALA A 184 -11.32 -5.58 -16.45
CA ALA A 184 -11.72 -6.93 -16.03
C ALA A 184 -13.18 -7.26 -16.43
N PHE A 185 -14.09 -6.30 -16.43
CA PHE A 185 -15.45 -6.48 -16.98
C PHE A 185 -15.41 -6.74 -18.48
N ALA A 186 -14.60 -6.00 -19.24
CA ALA A 186 -14.44 -6.22 -20.68
C ALA A 186 -13.95 -7.65 -21.00
N VAL A 187 -13.03 -8.19 -20.21
CA VAL A 187 -12.60 -9.61 -20.33
C VAL A 187 -13.73 -10.57 -19.95
N LEU A 188 -14.43 -10.32 -18.83
CA LEU A 188 -15.53 -11.15 -18.35
C LEU A 188 -16.65 -11.26 -19.40
N GLU A 189 -16.99 -10.16 -20.05
CA GLU A 189 -18.01 -10.03 -21.08
C GLU A 189 -17.53 -10.51 -22.46
N ARG A 190 -16.27 -10.93 -22.57
CA ARG A 190 -15.64 -11.37 -23.81
C ARG A 190 -15.65 -10.30 -24.92
N LEU A 191 -15.54 -9.05 -24.54
CA LEU A 191 -15.45 -7.93 -25.46
C LEU A 191 -14.15 -8.01 -26.30
N ALA A 192 -13.02 -8.30 -25.66
CA ALA A 192 -11.73 -8.52 -26.30
C ALA A 192 -10.82 -9.35 -25.37
N GLU A 193 -9.72 -9.86 -25.93
CA GLU A 193 -8.69 -10.52 -25.17
C GLU A 193 -7.86 -9.48 -24.35
N PRO A 194 -7.23 -9.88 -23.22
CA PRO A 194 -6.45 -8.96 -22.39
C PRO A 194 -5.41 -8.13 -23.18
N GLN A 195 -4.70 -8.75 -24.13
CA GLN A 195 -3.69 -8.08 -24.94
C GLN A 195 -4.27 -6.98 -25.83
N ASP A 196 -5.49 -7.19 -26.36
CA ASP A 196 -6.16 -6.23 -27.25
C ASP A 196 -6.67 -5.02 -26.43
N ILE A 197 -7.23 -5.27 -25.24
CA ILE A 197 -7.65 -4.21 -24.30
C ILE A 197 -6.44 -3.35 -23.93
N ASP A 198 -5.34 -3.96 -23.51
CA ASP A 198 -4.13 -3.25 -23.12
C ASP A 198 -3.51 -2.48 -24.28
N THR A 199 -3.51 -3.05 -25.47
CA THR A 199 -3.03 -2.38 -26.68
C THR A 199 -3.89 -1.17 -27.02
N ALA A 200 -5.22 -1.32 -26.98
CA ALA A 200 -6.14 -0.20 -27.23
C ALA A 200 -5.93 0.92 -26.21
N MET A 201 -5.81 0.59 -24.92
CA MET A 201 -5.59 1.58 -23.87
C MET A 201 -4.25 2.31 -24.01
N ARG A 202 -3.15 1.60 -24.30
CA ARG A 202 -1.85 2.26 -24.55
C ARG A 202 -1.90 3.22 -25.73
N LEU A 203 -2.50 2.82 -26.83
CA LEU A 203 -2.54 3.63 -28.05
C LEU A 203 -3.51 4.82 -27.95
N ALA A 204 -4.67 4.62 -27.30
CA ALA A 204 -5.68 5.67 -27.20
C ALA A 204 -5.37 6.72 -26.12
N THR A 205 -4.75 6.34 -25.01
CA THR A 205 -4.53 7.21 -23.85
C THR A 205 -3.07 7.54 -23.60
N ASN A 206 -2.15 6.99 -24.40
CA ASN A 206 -0.70 7.13 -24.22
C ASN A 206 -0.21 6.66 -22.84
N TYR A 207 -0.87 5.66 -22.27
CA TYR A 207 -0.42 5.07 -21.01
C TYR A 207 0.87 4.28 -21.22
N PRO A 208 1.81 4.30 -20.25
CA PRO A 208 3.09 3.58 -20.37
C PRO A 208 2.91 2.05 -20.35
N ARG A 209 1.78 1.57 -19.83
CA ARG A 209 1.40 0.16 -19.74
C ARG A 209 -0.10 0.01 -19.94
N GLY A 210 -0.54 -1.20 -20.34
CA GLY A 210 -1.95 -1.55 -20.36
C GLY A 210 -2.55 -1.66 -18.94
N VAL A 211 -3.85 -1.50 -18.83
CA VAL A 211 -4.55 -1.51 -17.53
C VAL A 211 -4.51 -2.89 -16.86
N LEU A 212 -4.53 -3.97 -17.64
CA LEU A 212 -4.43 -5.34 -17.13
C LEU A 212 -2.97 -5.76 -16.84
N GLU A 213 -2.00 -5.20 -17.57
CA GLU A 213 -0.58 -5.28 -17.20
C GLU A 213 -0.32 -4.58 -15.86
N TRP A 214 -0.96 -3.43 -15.61
CA TRP A 214 -0.91 -2.76 -14.31
C TRP A 214 -1.56 -3.60 -13.21
N ALA A 215 -2.69 -4.25 -13.50
CA ALA A 215 -3.35 -5.14 -12.55
C ALA A 215 -2.40 -6.24 -12.05
N ASP A 216 -1.71 -6.91 -12.97
CA ASP A 216 -0.76 -7.97 -12.64
C ASP A 216 0.51 -7.45 -11.95
N GLU A 217 0.92 -6.22 -12.26
CA GLU A 217 2.05 -5.56 -11.60
C GLU A 217 1.73 -5.15 -10.15
N ILE A 218 0.54 -4.62 -9.89
CA ILE A 218 0.09 -4.17 -8.56
C ILE A 218 -0.27 -5.37 -7.67
N GLY A 219 -0.91 -6.35 -8.23
CA GLY A 219 -1.51 -7.49 -7.55
C GLY A 219 -3.03 -7.38 -7.49
N LEU A 220 -3.71 -8.43 -7.96
CA LEU A 220 -5.18 -8.45 -8.06
C LEU A 220 -5.85 -8.44 -6.69
N ASP A 221 -5.21 -8.98 -5.68
CA ASP A 221 -5.62 -8.90 -4.27
C ASP A 221 -5.63 -7.46 -3.76
N THR A 222 -4.60 -6.69 -4.06
CA THR A 222 -4.53 -5.25 -3.73
C THR A 222 -5.65 -4.48 -4.43
N ILE A 223 -5.87 -4.73 -5.72
CA ILE A 223 -6.95 -4.07 -6.48
C ILE A 223 -8.32 -4.40 -5.89
N VAL A 224 -8.60 -5.66 -5.59
CA VAL A 224 -9.85 -6.08 -4.96
C VAL A 224 -10.01 -5.44 -3.58
N ALA A 225 -8.94 -5.37 -2.76
CA ALA A 225 -8.99 -4.73 -1.46
C ALA A 225 -9.36 -3.24 -1.55
N ILE A 226 -8.78 -2.51 -2.51
CA ILE A 226 -9.10 -1.09 -2.74
C ILE A 226 -10.57 -0.93 -3.15
N LEU A 227 -11.04 -1.73 -4.12
CA LEU A 227 -12.43 -1.68 -4.59
C LEU A 227 -13.41 -2.02 -3.46
N ASP A 228 -13.12 -3.03 -2.65
CA ASP A 228 -13.96 -3.43 -1.52
C ASP A 228 -14.02 -2.33 -0.45
N ALA A 229 -12.90 -1.71 -0.12
CA ALA A 229 -12.86 -0.59 0.80
C ALA A 229 -13.67 0.62 0.28
N LEU A 230 -13.53 0.95 -1.01
CA LEU A 230 -14.30 2.00 -1.66
C LEU A 230 -15.80 1.67 -1.66
N TYR A 231 -16.17 0.41 -1.93
CA TYR A 231 -17.57 -0.01 -1.92
C TYR A 231 -18.16 0.05 -0.50
N ALA A 232 -17.40 -0.41 0.49
CA ALA A 232 -17.84 -0.37 1.89
C ALA A 232 -18.06 1.06 2.40
N GLU A 233 -17.22 2.02 2.00
CA GLU A 233 -17.34 3.42 2.40
C GLU A 233 -18.47 4.16 1.68
N TYR A 234 -18.57 4.01 0.35
CA TYR A 234 -19.45 4.84 -0.47
C TYR A 234 -20.76 4.16 -0.89
N HIS A 235 -20.86 2.82 -0.78
CA HIS A 235 -22.00 2.00 -1.21
C HIS A 235 -22.47 2.29 -2.65
N GLN A 236 -21.52 2.60 -3.54
CA GLN A 236 -21.83 2.90 -4.95
C GLN A 236 -21.42 1.73 -5.84
N GLU A 237 -22.34 1.28 -6.72
CA GLU A 237 -22.15 0.15 -7.62
C GLU A 237 -20.87 0.24 -8.49
N ARG A 238 -20.45 1.46 -8.84
CA ARG A 238 -19.23 1.67 -9.62
C ARG A 238 -17.95 1.12 -8.95
N TYR A 239 -17.96 0.95 -7.62
CA TYR A 239 -16.83 0.41 -6.86
C TYR A 239 -16.93 -1.11 -6.65
N ARG A 240 -18.01 -1.73 -7.08
CA ARG A 240 -18.16 -3.19 -6.96
C ARG A 240 -17.12 -3.90 -7.80
N ALA A 241 -16.27 -4.70 -7.14
CA ALA A 241 -15.23 -5.46 -7.83
C ALA A 241 -15.83 -6.47 -8.80
N CYS A 242 -15.29 -6.52 -10.02
CA CYS A 242 -15.64 -7.50 -11.04
C CYS A 242 -15.47 -8.92 -10.51
N VAL A 243 -16.43 -9.79 -10.79
CA VAL A 243 -16.41 -11.20 -10.37
C VAL A 243 -15.16 -11.92 -10.87
N LEU A 244 -14.66 -11.59 -12.06
CA LEU A 244 -13.44 -12.18 -12.60
C LEU A 244 -12.22 -11.90 -11.72
N LEU A 245 -12.05 -10.66 -11.22
CA LEU A 245 -10.98 -10.31 -10.28
C LEU A 245 -11.07 -11.17 -9.02
N ARG A 246 -12.26 -11.30 -8.44
CA ARG A 246 -12.49 -12.14 -7.25
C ARG A 246 -12.20 -13.62 -7.50
N GLN A 247 -12.55 -14.12 -8.69
CA GLN A 247 -12.25 -15.50 -9.08
C GLN A 247 -10.73 -15.72 -9.22
N TYR A 248 -10.01 -14.76 -9.80
CA TYR A 248 -8.57 -14.85 -9.93
C TYR A 248 -7.88 -14.81 -8.55
N VAL A 249 -8.31 -13.93 -7.66
CA VAL A 249 -7.79 -13.88 -6.28
C VAL A 249 -8.03 -15.22 -5.56
N ARG A 250 -9.25 -15.78 -5.63
CA ARG A 250 -9.56 -17.11 -5.04
C ARG A 250 -8.72 -18.24 -5.64
N ALA A 251 -8.36 -18.13 -6.91
CA ALA A 251 -7.52 -19.10 -7.61
C ALA A 251 -6.01 -18.85 -7.40
N HIS A 252 -5.64 -17.91 -6.51
CA HIS A 252 -4.26 -17.51 -6.26
C HIS A 252 -3.50 -17.03 -7.51
N ARG A 253 -4.24 -16.48 -8.49
CA ARG A 253 -3.72 -15.83 -9.69
C ARG A 253 -3.64 -14.33 -9.42
N LEU A 254 -2.64 -13.93 -8.65
CA LEU A 254 -2.56 -12.56 -8.12
C LEU A 254 -1.74 -11.60 -9.00
N GLY A 255 -1.21 -12.11 -10.11
CA GLY A 255 -0.39 -11.34 -11.03
C GLY A 255 1.05 -11.82 -11.09
N ARG A 256 1.97 -10.90 -11.36
CA ARG A 256 3.39 -11.19 -11.61
C ARG A 256 4.06 -11.93 -10.45
N HIS A 257 3.79 -11.57 -9.22
CA HIS A 257 4.43 -12.14 -8.03
C HIS A 257 3.99 -13.60 -7.72
N THR A 258 2.89 -14.06 -8.32
CA THR A 258 2.47 -15.47 -8.27
C THR A 258 2.68 -16.20 -9.60
N GLY A 259 3.41 -15.59 -10.55
CA GLY A 259 3.67 -16.12 -11.87
C GLY A 259 2.46 -16.10 -12.81
N ARG A 260 1.28 -15.70 -12.35
CA ARG A 260 0.07 -15.68 -13.16
C ARG A 260 -0.98 -14.69 -12.63
N GLY A 261 -1.57 -13.94 -13.56
CA GLY A 261 -2.72 -13.06 -13.36
C GLY A 261 -3.60 -13.10 -14.61
N PHE A 262 -3.81 -11.93 -15.23
CA PHE A 262 -4.34 -11.85 -16.60
C PHE A 262 -3.38 -12.48 -17.61
N TYR A 263 -2.07 -12.33 -17.34
CA TYR A 263 -0.98 -12.91 -18.12
C TYR A 263 -0.29 -14.04 -17.36
N ALA A 264 0.53 -14.81 -18.10
CA ALA A 264 1.46 -15.78 -17.52
C ALA A 264 2.87 -15.19 -17.52
N TYR A 265 3.59 -15.39 -16.43
CA TYR A 265 4.96 -14.94 -16.21
C TYR A 265 5.83 -16.17 -15.94
N GLY A 266 6.84 -16.37 -16.76
CA GLY A 266 7.84 -17.44 -16.63
C GLY A 266 8.98 -17.04 -15.72
#